data_9d260de59e92c51115ce5e97c7b8e2bf
#
_entry.id   9d260de59e92c51115ce5e97c7b8e2bf
#
_cell.length_a   1.000
_cell.length_b   1.000
_cell.length_c   1.000
_cell.angle_alpha   90.00
_cell.angle_beta   90.00
_cell.angle_gamma   90.00
#
_symmetry.space_group_name_H-M   'P 1'
#
loop_
_entity.id
_entity.type
_entity.pdbx_description
1 polymer ?
#
loop_
_entity_poly.entity_id
_entity_poly.type
_entity_poly.pdbx_seq_one_letter_code
_entity_poly.pdbx_strand_id
1 'polypeptide(L)'
;LGASLTKDDKVLITMLEHHSNIVPWQMACQRSGAELLAVDIDEHGNLDWTDLQNKLTQDVKIFAFNHVSNALGTVNPVEKMIKAAQDVGAVTVVDGAQAALHLPLDLKRLGCDFYVFSGHKLYGPTGIGVLYGKYDLLCEMEPWQGGGEMIESVSISGSTYQKPPHKFEAGTPAIAEIIGLGAAVAYVNSLNREALNLEEQSLIKSTLDALSGIPRIELIGEPAERLSVISFNIEGAHPHDVGQLLDQQGVAVRTGHHCTMPLMSRLNIPGTVRASFSFYSNQEDSRRLIEAVEKATDLL
;
A
#
# COMPACT_ATOMS: atom_id res chain seq x y z
N LEU A 1 5.04 -13.92 -12.32
CA LEU A 1 3.86 -14.54 -11.74
C LEU A 1 2.67 -14.55 -12.71
N GLY A 2 2.25 -13.40 -13.23
CA GLY A 2 1.09 -13.33 -14.14
C GLY A 2 1.25 -14.09 -15.45
N ALA A 3 2.47 -14.42 -15.89
CA ALA A 3 2.72 -15.17 -17.12
C ALA A 3 2.40 -16.67 -16.99
N SER A 4 2.37 -17.20 -15.78
CA SER A 4 2.08 -18.63 -15.53
C SER A 4 0.59 -18.92 -15.31
N LEU A 5 -0.26 -17.90 -15.25
CA LEU A 5 -1.71 -18.05 -15.05
C LEU A 5 -2.39 -18.65 -16.27
N THR A 6 -3.41 -19.45 -16.02
CA THR A 6 -4.31 -20.05 -16.99
C THR A 6 -5.77 -19.61 -16.75
N LYS A 7 -6.68 -19.95 -17.66
CA LYS A 7 -8.11 -19.64 -17.53
C LYS A 7 -8.81 -20.31 -16.34
N ASP A 8 -8.20 -21.33 -15.76
CA ASP A 8 -8.77 -22.07 -14.62
C ASP A 8 -8.26 -21.53 -13.29
N ASP A 9 -7.36 -20.52 -13.32
CA ASP A 9 -6.75 -19.92 -12.15
C ASP A 9 -7.48 -18.64 -11.74
N LYS A 10 -7.34 -18.28 -10.44
CA LYS A 10 -7.84 -17.03 -9.88
C LYS A 10 -6.71 -16.22 -9.27
N VAL A 11 -6.85 -14.90 -9.39
CA VAL A 11 -6.08 -13.93 -8.63
C VAL A 11 -7.02 -13.26 -7.63
N LEU A 12 -6.66 -13.27 -6.36
CA LEU A 12 -7.42 -12.62 -5.29
C LEU A 12 -6.68 -11.36 -4.85
N ILE A 13 -7.41 -10.26 -4.73
CA ILE A 13 -6.93 -8.99 -4.15
C ILE A 13 -7.89 -8.55 -3.05
N THR A 14 -7.69 -7.37 -2.44
CA THR A 14 -8.67 -6.79 -1.53
C THR A 14 -9.27 -5.50 -2.09
N MET A 15 -10.40 -5.05 -1.54
CA MET A 15 -11.01 -3.76 -1.89
C MET A 15 -10.18 -2.57 -1.39
N LEU A 16 -9.18 -2.80 -0.54
CA LEU A 16 -8.29 -1.76 0.00
C LEU A 16 -7.10 -1.44 -0.91
N GLU A 17 -6.98 -2.10 -2.08
CA GLU A 17 -5.77 -2.02 -2.88
C GLU A 17 -5.58 -0.68 -3.59
N HIS A 18 -4.33 -0.22 -3.60
CA HIS A 18 -3.88 0.85 -4.50
C HIS A 18 -3.94 0.35 -5.96
N HIS A 19 -4.19 1.24 -6.91
CA HIS A 19 -4.27 0.90 -8.35
C HIS A 19 -3.06 0.09 -8.86
N SER A 20 -1.87 0.32 -8.30
CA SER A 20 -0.66 -0.45 -8.66
C SER A 20 -0.70 -1.92 -8.27
N ASN A 21 -1.58 -2.30 -7.33
CA ASN A 21 -1.85 -3.68 -6.94
C ASN A 21 -3.23 -4.19 -7.44
N ILE A 22 -3.83 -3.49 -8.39
CA ILE A 22 -5.06 -3.90 -9.09
C ILE A 22 -4.77 -4.07 -10.59
N VAL A 23 -4.33 -2.99 -11.24
CA VAL A 23 -4.21 -2.92 -12.71
C VAL A 23 -3.27 -3.99 -13.29
N PRO A 24 -2.09 -4.28 -12.72
CA PRO A 24 -1.23 -5.36 -13.23
C PRO A 24 -1.92 -6.72 -13.21
N TRP A 25 -2.73 -7.00 -12.19
CA TRP A 25 -3.48 -8.24 -12.10
C TRP A 25 -4.63 -8.30 -13.10
N GLN A 26 -5.35 -7.20 -13.33
CA GLN A 26 -6.33 -7.11 -14.43
C GLN A 26 -5.68 -7.43 -15.77
N MET A 27 -4.51 -6.83 -16.06
CA MET A 27 -3.77 -7.09 -17.30
C MET A 27 -3.29 -8.55 -17.40
N ALA A 28 -2.88 -9.16 -16.30
CA ALA A 28 -2.48 -10.57 -16.27
C ALA A 28 -3.67 -11.50 -16.53
N CYS A 29 -4.78 -11.26 -15.85
CA CYS A 29 -6.02 -12.03 -16.03
C CYS A 29 -6.59 -11.88 -17.45
N GLN A 30 -6.58 -10.68 -18.02
CA GLN A 30 -7.00 -10.46 -19.42
C GLN A 30 -6.17 -11.28 -20.41
N ARG A 31 -4.86 -11.44 -20.18
CA ARG A 31 -3.97 -12.22 -21.06
C ARG A 31 -4.13 -13.73 -20.91
N SER A 32 -4.35 -14.20 -19.68
CA SER A 32 -4.42 -15.63 -19.36
C SER A 32 -5.83 -16.23 -19.42
N GLY A 33 -6.86 -15.38 -19.34
CA GLY A 33 -8.25 -15.79 -19.13
C GLY A 33 -8.58 -16.11 -17.66
N ALA A 34 -7.65 -15.92 -16.72
CA ALA A 34 -7.87 -16.10 -15.29
C ALA A 34 -8.90 -15.09 -14.75
N GLU A 35 -9.52 -15.44 -13.63
CA GLU A 35 -10.49 -14.59 -12.94
C GLU A 35 -9.81 -13.71 -11.88
N LEU A 36 -10.18 -12.43 -11.83
CA LEU A 36 -9.77 -11.50 -10.76
C LEU A 36 -10.92 -11.33 -9.77
N LEU A 37 -10.66 -11.66 -8.51
CA LEU A 37 -11.61 -11.51 -7.40
C LEU A 37 -11.09 -10.48 -6.39
N ALA A 38 -12.00 -9.81 -5.68
CA ALA A 38 -11.65 -8.91 -4.59
C ALA A 38 -12.39 -9.29 -3.30
N VAL A 39 -11.65 -9.35 -2.20
CA VAL A 39 -12.21 -9.50 -0.85
C VAL A 39 -12.80 -8.18 -0.41
N ASP A 40 -14.03 -8.22 0.10
CA ASP A 40 -14.75 -7.03 0.57
C ASP A 40 -14.23 -6.54 1.92
N ILE A 41 -14.75 -5.40 2.35
CA ILE A 41 -14.50 -4.77 3.65
C ILE A 41 -15.81 -4.67 4.43
N ASP A 42 -15.71 -4.62 5.75
CA ASP A 42 -16.82 -4.27 6.63
C ASP A 42 -17.13 -2.75 6.59
N GLU A 43 -18.14 -2.33 7.33
CA GLU A 43 -18.56 -0.93 7.43
C GLU A 43 -17.51 -0.01 8.07
N HIS A 44 -16.57 -0.58 8.83
CA HIS A 44 -15.48 0.14 9.47
C HIS A 44 -14.22 0.24 8.59
N GLY A 45 -14.19 -0.45 7.45
CA GLY A 45 -13.03 -0.49 6.55
C GLY A 45 -11.98 -1.53 6.94
N ASN A 46 -12.33 -2.54 7.75
CA ASN A 46 -11.51 -3.72 7.95
C ASN A 46 -11.76 -4.75 6.86
N LEU A 47 -10.81 -5.64 6.61
CA LEU A 47 -11.01 -6.78 5.73
C LEU A 47 -12.14 -7.68 6.23
N ASP A 48 -13.10 -8.01 5.36
CA ASP A 48 -14.12 -9.02 5.68
C ASP A 48 -13.49 -10.42 5.65
N TRP A 49 -13.26 -10.95 6.86
CA TRP A 49 -12.62 -12.26 7.02
C TRP A 49 -13.49 -13.41 6.50
N THR A 50 -14.80 -13.29 6.61
CA THR A 50 -15.75 -14.30 6.10
C THR A 50 -15.71 -14.35 4.58
N ASP A 51 -15.70 -13.19 3.93
CA ASP A 51 -15.61 -13.10 2.47
C ASP A 51 -14.25 -13.61 1.99
N LEU A 52 -13.15 -13.30 2.71
CA LEU A 52 -11.83 -13.87 2.41
C LEU A 52 -11.87 -15.41 2.44
N GLN A 53 -12.40 -16.01 3.50
CA GLN A 53 -12.46 -17.47 3.62
C GLN A 53 -13.29 -18.12 2.51
N ASN A 54 -14.36 -17.46 2.06
CA ASN A 54 -15.21 -17.96 0.98
C ASN A 54 -14.53 -17.87 -0.40
N LYS A 55 -13.68 -16.87 -0.61
CA LYS A 55 -13.01 -16.61 -1.90
C LYS A 55 -11.64 -17.26 -2.03
N LEU A 56 -10.94 -17.48 -0.91
CA LEU A 56 -9.58 -18.05 -0.90
C LEU A 56 -9.65 -19.57 -0.97
N THR A 57 -9.76 -20.09 -2.18
CA THR A 57 -9.90 -21.52 -2.51
C THR A 57 -8.67 -22.02 -3.28
N GLN A 58 -8.55 -23.35 -3.52
CA GLN A 58 -7.36 -23.98 -4.15
C GLN A 58 -7.09 -23.53 -5.59
N ASP A 59 -8.07 -22.92 -6.27
CA ASP A 59 -7.94 -22.32 -7.60
C ASP A 59 -7.37 -20.90 -7.57
N VAL A 60 -7.26 -20.28 -6.39
CA VAL A 60 -6.50 -19.04 -6.20
C VAL A 60 -5.02 -19.33 -6.26
N LYS A 61 -4.35 -18.83 -7.30
CA LYS A 61 -2.88 -19.00 -7.49
C LYS A 61 -2.09 -17.84 -6.92
N ILE A 62 -2.67 -16.65 -6.88
CA ILE A 62 -2.02 -15.45 -6.36
C ILE A 62 -3.00 -14.74 -5.42
N PHE A 63 -2.54 -14.41 -4.22
CA PHE A 63 -3.22 -13.52 -3.32
C PHE A 63 -2.36 -12.27 -3.08
N ALA A 64 -2.77 -11.15 -3.68
CA ALA A 64 -2.07 -9.88 -3.61
C ALA A 64 -2.84 -8.89 -2.74
N PHE A 65 -2.21 -8.33 -1.71
CA PHE A 65 -2.87 -7.44 -0.75
C PHE A 65 -1.90 -6.45 -0.13
N ASN A 66 -2.43 -5.31 0.32
CA ASN A 66 -1.63 -4.32 1.02
C ASN A 66 -1.48 -4.67 2.51
N HIS A 67 -0.35 -4.29 3.09
CA HIS A 67 -0.11 -4.41 4.52
C HIS A 67 -0.87 -3.30 5.28
N VAL A 68 -0.83 -2.08 4.73
CA VAL A 68 -1.54 -0.91 5.28
C VAL A 68 -2.21 -0.15 4.13
N SER A 69 -3.50 0.14 4.29
CA SER A 69 -4.26 0.91 3.32
C SER A 69 -3.77 2.35 3.25
N ASN A 70 -3.48 2.82 2.05
CA ASN A 70 -3.09 4.21 1.82
C ASN A 70 -4.27 5.20 1.85
N ALA A 71 -5.50 4.71 1.84
CA ALA A 71 -6.70 5.53 1.91
C ALA A 71 -7.27 5.61 3.34
N LEU A 72 -7.40 4.49 4.03
CA LEU A 72 -8.04 4.41 5.35
C LEU A 72 -7.04 4.28 6.51
N GLY A 73 -5.79 3.93 6.23
CA GLY A 73 -4.80 3.61 7.25
C GLY A 73 -5.00 2.24 7.90
N THR A 74 -5.98 1.46 7.45
CA THR A 74 -6.25 0.11 7.94
C THR A 74 -5.00 -0.74 7.91
N VAL A 75 -4.61 -1.33 9.05
CA VAL A 75 -3.55 -2.33 9.13
C VAL A 75 -4.17 -3.70 8.93
N ASN A 76 -3.83 -4.36 7.85
CA ASN A 76 -4.32 -5.70 7.56
C ASN A 76 -3.61 -6.76 8.41
N PRO A 77 -4.30 -7.83 8.85
CA PRO A 77 -3.72 -8.92 9.62
C PRO A 77 -2.90 -9.87 8.72
N VAL A 78 -1.80 -9.33 8.15
CA VAL A 78 -1.04 -9.98 7.07
C VAL A 78 -0.48 -11.34 7.45
N GLU A 79 -0.08 -11.56 8.71
CA GLU A 79 0.39 -12.89 9.16
C GLU A 79 -0.72 -13.95 9.01
N LYS A 80 -1.96 -13.60 9.37
CA LYS A 80 -3.12 -14.49 9.21
C LYS A 80 -3.47 -14.69 7.74
N MET A 81 -3.40 -13.63 6.93
CA MET A 81 -3.69 -13.67 5.49
C MET A 81 -2.67 -14.56 4.76
N ILE A 82 -1.38 -14.40 5.06
CA ILE A 82 -0.30 -15.23 4.51
C ILE A 82 -0.51 -16.70 4.87
N LYS A 83 -0.82 -16.98 6.14
CA LYS A 83 -1.09 -18.35 6.59
C LYS A 83 -2.27 -18.97 5.85
N ALA A 84 -3.37 -18.24 5.70
CA ALA A 84 -4.53 -18.71 4.95
C ALA A 84 -4.20 -18.99 3.48
N ALA A 85 -3.40 -18.13 2.83
CA ALA A 85 -2.93 -18.33 1.47
C ALA A 85 -2.06 -19.59 1.33
N GLN A 86 -1.15 -19.81 2.27
CA GLN A 86 -0.30 -21.02 2.31
C GLN A 86 -1.12 -22.31 2.44
N ASP A 87 -2.21 -22.28 3.21
CA ASP A 87 -3.07 -23.44 3.43
C ASP A 87 -3.80 -23.89 2.15
N VAL A 88 -3.96 -23.00 1.17
CA VAL A 88 -4.53 -23.31 -0.15
C VAL A 88 -3.48 -23.39 -1.26
N GLY A 89 -2.21 -23.11 -0.97
CA GLY A 89 -1.11 -23.12 -1.93
C GLY A 89 -1.02 -21.87 -2.82
N ALA A 90 -1.63 -20.77 -2.42
CA ALA A 90 -1.57 -19.50 -3.16
C ALA A 90 -0.26 -18.74 -2.87
N VAL A 91 0.33 -18.15 -3.91
CA VAL A 91 1.49 -17.27 -3.80
C VAL A 91 1.05 -15.90 -3.26
N THR A 92 1.73 -15.43 -2.23
CA THR A 92 1.42 -14.13 -1.60
C THR A 92 2.27 -13.00 -2.15
N VAL A 93 1.62 -11.87 -2.48
CA VAL A 93 2.27 -10.62 -2.88
C VAL A 93 1.79 -9.50 -1.96
N VAL A 94 2.67 -9.01 -1.10
CA VAL A 94 2.31 -8.00 -0.09
C VAL A 94 2.82 -6.62 -0.53
N ASP A 95 1.89 -5.68 -0.72
CA ASP A 95 2.21 -4.26 -0.89
C ASP A 95 2.49 -3.63 0.47
N GLY A 96 3.76 -3.41 0.76
CA GLY A 96 4.25 -2.79 1.99
C GLY A 96 4.53 -1.30 1.88
N ALA A 97 4.05 -0.64 0.81
CA ALA A 97 4.40 0.76 0.52
C ALA A 97 4.07 1.73 1.65
N GLN A 98 3.03 1.48 2.43
CA GLN A 98 2.70 2.29 3.62
C GLN A 98 3.29 1.71 4.91
N ALA A 99 3.52 0.41 4.96
CA ALA A 99 3.98 -0.27 6.17
C ALA A 99 5.49 -0.12 6.42
N ALA A 100 6.31 -0.04 5.35
CA ALA A 100 7.77 -0.13 5.45
C ALA A 100 8.41 0.93 6.37
N LEU A 101 7.84 2.14 6.42
CA LEU A 101 8.28 3.19 7.34
C LEU A 101 7.80 2.95 8.78
N HIS A 102 6.53 2.64 8.96
CA HIS A 102 5.84 2.68 10.26
C HIS A 102 5.95 1.37 11.05
N LEU A 103 6.02 0.21 10.38
CA LEU A 103 6.05 -1.09 11.06
C LEU A 103 7.46 -1.71 11.07
N PRO A 104 7.84 -2.41 12.15
CA PRO A 104 9.02 -3.24 12.14
C PRO A 104 8.78 -4.44 11.22
N LEU A 105 9.65 -4.61 10.22
CA LEU A 105 9.53 -5.68 9.23
C LEU A 105 10.62 -6.73 9.39
N ASP A 106 10.20 -7.97 9.60
CA ASP A 106 11.02 -9.16 9.43
C ASP A 106 10.35 -10.07 8.39
N LEU A 107 10.77 -9.93 7.12
CA LEU A 107 10.14 -10.62 6.00
C LEU A 107 10.33 -12.15 6.05
N LYS A 108 11.41 -12.60 6.70
CA LYS A 108 11.64 -14.05 6.91
C LYS A 108 10.64 -14.62 7.91
N ARG A 109 10.41 -13.89 9.01
CA ARG A 109 9.41 -14.28 10.01
C ARG A 109 8.00 -14.17 9.46
N LEU A 110 7.71 -13.12 8.71
CA LEU A 110 6.41 -12.89 8.07
C LEU A 110 6.05 -14.03 7.10
N GLY A 111 7.05 -14.58 6.38
CA GLY A 111 6.92 -15.75 5.55
C GLY A 111 6.17 -15.53 4.24
N CYS A 112 5.93 -14.27 3.82
CA CYS A 112 5.35 -13.94 2.53
C CYS A 112 6.28 -14.37 1.37
N ASP A 113 5.70 -14.59 0.19
CA ASP A 113 6.47 -14.96 -0.98
C ASP A 113 7.11 -13.75 -1.65
N PHE A 114 6.37 -12.65 -1.72
CA PHE A 114 6.84 -11.35 -2.24
C PHE A 114 6.40 -10.22 -1.33
N TYR A 115 7.26 -9.20 -1.21
CA TYR A 115 6.98 -7.96 -0.49
C TYR A 115 7.56 -6.77 -1.26
N VAL A 116 6.77 -5.72 -1.48
CA VAL A 116 7.18 -4.59 -2.31
C VAL A 116 6.95 -3.27 -1.61
N PHE A 117 7.89 -2.32 -1.77
CA PHE A 117 7.71 -0.94 -1.31
C PHE A 117 8.52 0.05 -2.15
N SER A 118 8.14 1.33 -2.08
CA SER A 118 8.78 2.43 -2.78
C SER A 118 9.72 3.22 -1.87
N GLY A 119 10.91 3.56 -2.37
CA GLY A 119 11.93 4.27 -1.60
C GLY A 119 11.49 5.64 -1.09
N HIS A 120 10.76 6.42 -1.91
CA HIS A 120 10.30 7.76 -1.54
C HIS A 120 9.30 7.79 -0.37
N LYS A 121 8.67 6.66 -0.03
CA LYS A 121 7.81 6.54 1.15
C LYS A 121 8.56 6.13 2.41
N LEU A 122 9.86 5.84 2.27
CA LEU A 122 10.79 5.52 3.36
C LEU A 122 11.87 6.62 3.50
N TYR A 123 11.51 7.88 3.23
CA TYR A 123 12.43 9.03 3.21
C TYR A 123 13.58 8.93 2.19
N GLY A 124 13.54 7.93 1.31
CA GLY A 124 14.51 7.73 0.25
C GLY A 124 14.18 8.55 -1.01
N PRO A 125 15.01 8.45 -2.04
CA PRO A 125 14.78 9.15 -3.31
C PRO A 125 13.60 8.56 -4.08
N THR A 126 13.09 9.35 -5.03
CA THR A 126 12.16 8.87 -6.07
C THR A 126 12.89 7.96 -7.06
N GLY A 127 12.14 7.25 -7.89
CA GLY A 127 12.72 6.42 -8.96
C GLY A 127 13.30 5.08 -8.51
N ILE A 128 13.23 4.75 -7.21
CA ILE A 128 13.69 3.47 -6.66
C ILE A 128 12.64 2.82 -5.77
N GLY A 129 12.61 1.50 -5.77
CA GLY A 129 11.83 0.66 -4.86
C GLY A 129 12.52 -0.67 -4.63
N VAL A 130 11.95 -1.47 -3.76
CA VAL A 130 12.47 -2.79 -3.41
C VAL A 130 11.38 -3.83 -3.62
N LEU A 131 11.74 -4.91 -4.30
CA LEU A 131 10.98 -6.15 -4.35
C LEU A 131 11.79 -7.24 -3.63
N TYR A 132 11.28 -7.68 -2.49
CA TYR A 132 11.71 -8.93 -1.86
C TYR A 132 10.94 -10.09 -2.49
N GLY A 133 11.61 -11.20 -2.75
CA GLY A 133 10.96 -12.42 -3.19
C GLY A 133 11.72 -13.66 -2.70
N LYS A 134 10.99 -14.76 -2.45
CA LYS A 134 11.60 -16.05 -2.17
C LYS A 134 12.47 -16.47 -3.36
N TYR A 135 13.70 -16.85 -3.09
CA TYR A 135 14.72 -17.08 -4.13
C TYR A 135 14.29 -18.12 -5.16
N ASP A 136 13.69 -19.23 -4.73
CA ASP A 136 13.26 -20.30 -5.64
C ASP A 136 12.17 -19.79 -6.60
N LEU A 137 11.19 -19.03 -6.11
CA LEU A 137 10.17 -18.43 -6.95
C LEU A 137 10.76 -17.40 -7.94
N LEU A 138 11.73 -16.60 -7.50
CA LEU A 138 12.44 -15.70 -8.40
C LEU A 138 13.23 -16.45 -9.48
N CYS A 139 13.79 -17.61 -9.17
CA CYS A 139 14.48 -18.45 -10.15
C CYS A 139 13.55 -18.96 -11.24
N GLU A 140 12.31 -19.32 -10.89
CA GLU A 140 11.30 -19.83 -11.82
C GLU A 140 10.68 -18.75 -12.71
N MET A 141 10.68 -17.50 -12.27
CA MET A 141 10.08 -16.40 -13.03
C MET A 141 10.93 -16.02 -14.25
N GLU A 142 10.26 -15.68 -15.35
CA GLU A 142 10.90 -15.04 -16.49
C GLU A 142 11.30 -13.59 -16.16
N PRO A 143 12.40 -13.06 -16.76
CA PRO A 143 12.76 -11.66 -16.58
C PRO A 143 11.66 -10.73 -17.09
N TRP A 144 11.46 -9.60 -16.40
CA TRP A 144 10.47 -8.58 -16.81
C TRP A 144 10.97 -7.71 -17.95
N GLN A 145 12.25 -7.32 -17.89
CA GLN A 145 12.91 -6.50 -18.90
C GLN A 145 14.16 -7.20 -19.41
N GLY A 146 14.50 -6.99 -20.67
CA GLY A 146 15.74 -7.50 -21.27
C GLY A 146 16.71 -6.36 -21.56
N GLY A 147 18.01 -6.63 -21.41
CA GLY A 147 19.06 -5.65 -21.68
C GLY A 147 20.44 -6.16 -21.28
N GLY A 148 21.39 -5.28 -21.11
CA GLY A 148 22.71 -5.57 -20.53
C GLY A 148 22.60 -5.92 -19.04
N GLU A 149 23.69 -6.39 -18.45
CA GLU A 149 23.87 -6.76 -17.04
C GLU A 149 23.06 -7.97 -16.57
N MET A 150 21.82 -8.16 -17.03
CA MET A 150 20.91 -9.22 -16.59
C MET A 150 21.10 -10.54 -17.36
N ILE A 151 21.92 -10.56 -18.38
CA ILE A 151 22.20 -11.70 -19.27
C ILE A 151 23.46 -12.46 -18.84
N GLU A 152 23.49 -13.76 -19.08
CA GLU A 152 24.69 -14.59 -18.98
C GLU A 152 25.34 -14.77 -20.36
N SER A 153 24.53 -15.04 -21.40
CA SER A 153 24.97 -15.11 -22.78
C SER A 153 23.91 -14.58 -23.74
N VAL A 154 24.33 -14.04 -24.87
CA VAL A 154 23.44 -13.56 -25.94
C VAL A 154 23.98 -14.02 -27.30
N SER A 155 23.06 -14.55 -28.12
CA SER A 155 23.28 -14.81 -29.53
C SER A 155 22.04 -14.38 -30.33
N ILE A 156 22.15 -14.38 -31.66
CA ILE A 156 20.99 -14.05 -32.52
C ILE A 156 19.85 -15.05 -32.34
N SER A 157 20.15 -16.30 -31.97
CA SER A 157 19.18 -17.38 -31.79
C SER A 157 18.55 -17.42 -30.37
N GLY A 158 19.09 -16.70 -29.39
CA GLY A 158 18.56 -16.69 -28.02
C GLY A 158 19.54 -16.17 -26.98
N SER A 159 19.06 -16.06 -25.77
CA SER A 159 19.81 -15.56 -24.62
C SER A 159 19.58 -16.44 -23.39
N THR A 160 20.60 -16.46 -22.52
CA THR A 160 20.49 -16.98 -21.15
C THR A 160 20.65 -15.86 -20.15
N TYR A 161 20.07 -16.02 -18.97
CA TYR A 161 19.94 -14.97 -17.98
C TYR A 161 20.72 -15.29 -16.72
N GLN A 162 21.18 -14.26 -16.04
CA GLN A 162 21.81 -14.39 -14.74
C GLN A 162 20.81 -14.90 -13.69
N LYS A 163 21.32 -15.29 -12.54
CA LYS A 163 20.50 -15.64 -11.38
C LYS A 163 19.92 -14.38 -10.73
N PRO A 164 18.79 -14.49 -9.98
CA PRO A 164 18.34 -13.39 -9.15
C PRO A 164 19.43 -12.92 -8.16
N PRO A 165 19.53 -11.63 -7.84
CA PRO A 165 18.63 -10.54 -8.27
C PRO A 165 18.92 -10.01 -9.69
N HIS A 166 20.12 -10.21 -10.24
CA HIS A 166 20.57 -9.59 -11.50
C HIS A 166 19.66 -9.90 -12.69
N LYS A 167 19.02 -11.08 -12.71
CA LYS A 167 18.01 -11.47 -13.71
C LYS A 167 16.89 -10.41 -13.93
N PHE A 168 16.59 -9.62 -12.91
CA PHE A 168 15.51 -8.64 -12.93
C PHE A 168 16.00 -7.17 -12.99
N GLU A 169 17.31 -6.96 -13.12
CA GLU A 169 17.95 -5.64 -13.10
C GLU A 169 18.64 -5.36 -14.44
N ALA A 170 17.84 -5.02 -15.46
CA ALA A 170 18.33 -4.77 -16.81
C ALA A 170 18.95 -3.37 -16.97
N GLY A 171 20.17 -3.33 -17.51
CA GLY A 171 20.92 -2.10 -17.77
C GLY A 171 21.66 -1.57 -16.53
N THR A 172 22.32 -0.43 -16.70
CA THR A 172 23.01 0.25 -15.57
C THR A 172 22.02 0.58 -14.48
N PRO A 173 22.25 0.13 -13.23
CA PRO A 173 21.31 0.36 -12.13
C PRO A 173 21.24 1.86 -11.77
N ALA A 174 20.17 2.25 -11.08
CA ALA A 174 19.98 3.60 -10.54
C ALA A 174 20.92 3.84 -9.34
N ILE A 175 22.22 4.03 -9.62
CA ILE A 175 23.30 4.00 -8.63
C ILE A 175 23.09 5.04 -7.52
N ALA A 176 22.77 6.29 -7.89
CA ALA A 176 22.58 7.38 -6.94
C ALA A 176 21.38 7.12 -6.03
N GLU A 177 20.28 6.62 -6.61
CA GLU A 177 19.04 6.32 -5.91
C GLU A 177 19.21 5.12 -4.96
N ILE A 178 19.98 4.11 -5.38
CA ILE A 178 20.32 2.93 -4.53
C ILE A 178 21.10 3.38 -3.30
N ILE A 179 22.15 4.20 -3.50
CA ILE A 179 22.96 4.74 -2.40
C ILE A 179 22.10 5.63 -1.48
N GLY A 180 21.27 6.49 -2.08
CA GLY A 180 20.34 7.36 -1.35
C GLY A 180 19.31 6.57 -0.52
N LEU A 181 18.75 5.49 -1.08
CA LEU A 181 17.85 4.61 -0.35
C LEU A 181 18.58 3.90 0.80
N GLY A 182 19.82 3.44 0.58
CA GLY A 182 20.65 2.88 1.64
C GLY A 182 20.87 3.84 2.82
N ALA A 183 21.14 5.11 2.52
CA ALA A 183 21.27 6.16 3.54
C ALA A 183 19.94 6.40 4.29
N ALA A 184 18.80 6.41 3.59
CA ALA A 184 17.48 6.57 4.20
C ALA A 184 17.15 5.39 5.13
N VAL A 185 17.42 4.15 4.71
CA VAL A 185 17.25 2.95 5.53
C VAL A 185 18.13 3.02 6.79
N ALA A 186 19.39 3.43 6.64
CA ALA A 186 20.29 3.59 7.79
C ALA A 186 19.78 4.65 8.77
N TYR A 187 19.27 5.78 8.26
CA TYR A 187 18.64 6.82 9.08
C TYR A 187 17.42 6.28 9.84
N VAL A 188 16.46 5.64 9.16
CA VAL A 188 15.25 5.09 9.80
C VAL A 188 15.60 4.04 10.85
N ASN A 189 16.62 3.20 10.59
CA ASN A 189 17.08 2.20 11.55
C ASN A 189 17.82 2.81 12.76
N SER A 190 18.32 4.04 12.67
CA SER A 190 18.93 4.75 13.80
C SER A 190 17.91 5.38 14.74
N LEU A 191 16.65 5.48 14.34
CA LEU A 191 15.57 6.05 15.14
C LEU A 191 15.04 5.04 16.17
N ASN A 192 14.57 5.54 17.31
CA ASN A 192 13.77 4.74 18.24
C ASN A 192 12.35 4.59 17.71
N ARG A 193 12.16 3.65 16.76
CA ARG A 193 10.90 3.45 16.05
C ARG A 193 9.73 3.10 16.96
N GLU A 194 9.98 2.40 18.07
CA GLU A 194 8.94 2.04 19.03
C GLU A 194 8.36 3.30 19.71
N ALA A 195 9.22 4.17 20.21
CA ALA A 195 8.79 5.44 20.81
C ALA A 195 8.06 6.32 19.79
N LEU A 196 8.61 6.46 18.57
CA LEU A 196 8.01 7.27 17.51
C LEU A 196 6.64 6.73 17.06
N ASN A 197 6.46 5.41 16.99
CA ASN A 197 5.19 4.81 16.68
C ASN A 197 4.15 5.08 17.79
N LEU A 198 4.53 5.01 19.05
CA LEU A 198 3.64 5.35 20.17
C LEU A 198 3.21 6.82 20.13
N GLU A 199 4.14 7.73 19.85
CA GLU A 199 3.84 9.15 19.70
C GLU A 199 2.91 9.40 18.51
N GLU A 200 3.17 8.79 17.34
CA GLU A 200 2.33 8.90 16.16
C GLU A 200 0.91 8.36 16.43
N GLN A 201 0.77 7.20 17.06
CA GLN A 201 -0.53 6.64 17.43
C GLN A 201 -1.30 7.54 18.39
N SER A 202 -0.63 8.13 19.38
CA SER A 202 -1.23 9.09 20.30
C SER A 202 -1.69 10.35 19.59
N LEU A 203 -0.90 10.85 18.64
CA LEU A 203 -1.22 12.01 17.82
C LEU A 203 -2.43 11.75 16.92
N ILE A 204 -2.46 10.62 16.23
CA ILE A 204 -3.57 10.21 15.38
C ILE A 204 -4.85 10.09 16.19
N LYS A 205 -4.79 9.42 17.34
CA LYS A 205 -5.96 9.23 18.21
C LYS A 205 -6.53 10.57 18.67
N SER A 206 -5.69 11.46 19.20
CA SER A 206 -6.14 12.77 19.67
C SER A 206 -6.71 13.63 18.53
N THR A 207 -6.16 13.50 17.32
CA THR A 207 -6.67 14.20 16.13
C THR A 207 -8.03 13.64 15.70
N LEU A 208 -8.20 12.32 15.71
CA LEU A 208 -9.49 11.66 15.41
C LEU A 208 -10.56 12.09 16.40
N ASP A 209 -10.25 12.04 17.70
CA ASP A 209 -11.17 12.45 18.77
C ASP A 209 -11.63 13.92 18.58
N ALA A 210 -10.72 14.82 18.23
CA ALA A 210 -11.04 16.21 17.97
C ALA A 210 -11.86 16.40 16.69
N LEU A 211 -11.49 15.77 15.58
CA LEU A 211 -12.24 15.86 14.32
C LEU A 211 -13.66 15.30 14.44
N SER A 212 -13.84 14.21 15.19
CA SER A 212 -15.19 13.64 15.43
C SER A 212 -16.11 14.56 16.21
N GLY A 213 -15.57 15.52 16.96
CA GLY A 213 -16.32 16.54 17.69
C GLY A 213 -16.76 17.72 16.84
N ILE A 214 -16.24 17.88 15.62
CA ILE A 214 -16.60 18.99 14.73
C ILE A 214 -17.90 18.63 13.98
N PRO A 215 -18.94 19.49 14.04
CA PRO A 215 -20.18 19.25 13.30
C PRO A 215 -19.93 19.03 11.79
N ARG A 216 -20.75 18.18 11.16
CA ARG A 216 -20.67 17.86 9.72
C ARG A 216 -19.41 17.13 9.26
N ILE A 217 -18.47 16.80 10.16
CA ILE A 217 -17.34 15.94 9.81
C ILE A 217 -17.80 14.48 9.82
N GLU A 218 -17.53 13.80 8.71
CA GLU A 218 -17.68 12.37 8.56
C GLU A 218 -16.29 11.73 8.45
N LEU A 219 -15.89 10.97 9.48
CA LEU A 219 -14.66 10.16 9.42
C LEU A 219 -14.89 8.96 8.50
N ILE A 220 -13.97 8.73 7.56
CA ILE A 220 -14.11 7.64 6.59
C ILE A 220 -13.22 6.48 7.00
N GLY A 221 -13.88 5.37 7.33
CA GLY A 221 -13.27 4.17 7.91
C GLY A 221 -12.89 4.36 9.39
N GLU A 222 -13.21 3.34 10.17
CA GLU A 222 -12.85 3.23 11.60
C GLU A 222 -12.23 1.86 11.87
N PRO A 223 -11.09 1.53 11.22
CA PRO A 223 -10.50 0.21 11.35
C PRO A 223 -10.04 -0.07 12.77
N ALA A 224 -10.02 -1.34 13.15
CA ALA A 224 -9.59 -1.80 14.47
C ALA A 224 -8.13 -1.41 14.79
N GLU A 225 -7.28 -1.36 13.76
CA GLU A 225 -5.90 -0.89 13.84
C GLU A 225 -5.63 0.08 12.69
N ARG A 226 -5.10 1.26 13.02
CA ARG A 226 -4.85 2.35 12.06
C ARG A 226 -3.43 2.87 12.17
N LEU A 227 -2.84 3.21 11.02
CA LEU A 227 -1.55 3.91 10.93
C LEU A 227 -1.63 5.13 10.01
N SER A 228 -0.87 6.12 10.36
CA SER A 228 -0.41 7.28 9.57
C SER A 228 -1.42 8.13 8.82
N VAL A 229 -2.65 7.68 8.57
CA VAL A 229 -3.63 8.44 7.77
C VAL A 229 -4.98 8.57 8.45
N ILE A 230 -5.59 9.75 8.29
CA ILE A 230 -6.98 10.04 8.63
C ILE A 230 -7.67 10.50 7.36
N SER A 231 -8.73 9.80 6.95
CA SER A 231 -9.61 10.21 5.87
C SER A 231 -10.94 10.70 6.42
N PHE A 232 -11.41 11.83 5.90
CA PHE A 232 -12.66 12.44 6.33
C PHE A 232 -13.32 13.22 5.19
N ASN A 233 -14.60 13.55 5.35
CA ASN A 233 -15.33 14.48 4.51
C ASN A 233 -16.07 15.51 5.36
N ILE A 234 -16.49 16.60 4.75
CA ILE A 234 -17.43 17.58 5.33
C ILE A 234 -18.76 17.36 4.61
N GLU A 235 -19.84 17.11 5.35
CA GLU A 235 -21.17 16.89 4.81
C GLU A 235 -21.61 18.07 3.92
N GLY A 236 -22.03 17.73 2.70
CA GLY A 236 -22.47 18.71 1.70
C GLY A 236 -21.34 19.41 0.92
N ALA A 237 -20.07 19.10 1.20
CA ALA A 237 -18.93 19.70 0.52
C ALA A 237 -18.15 18.69 -0.32
N HIS A 238 -17.65 19.14 -1.48
CA HIS A 238 -16.78 18.30 -2.28
C HIS A 238 -15.35 18.24 -1.68
N PRO A 239 -14.69 17.06 -1.57
CA PRO A 239 -13.36 16.95 -0.95
C PRO A 239 -12.31 17.90 -1.53
N HIS A 240 -12.39 18.22 -2.82
CA HIS A 240 -11.46 19.15 -3.48
C HIS A 240 -11.59 20.58 -2.93
N ASP A 241 -12.82 21.05 -2.72
CA ASP A 241 -13.08 22.40 -2.20
C ASP A 241 -12.58 22.52 -0.76
N VAL A 242 -12.81 21.50 0.05
CA VAL A 242 -12.24 21.39 1.41
C VAL A 242 -10.72 21.46 1.36
N GLY A 243 -10.07 20.68 0.47
CA GLY A 243 -8.62 20.70 0.33
C GLY A 243 -8.07 22.07 -0.07
N GLN A 244 -8.75 22.83 -0.93
CA GLN A 244 -8.36 24.18 -1.29
C GLN A 244 -8.44 25.15 -0.10
N LEU A 245 -9.50 25.04 0.71
CA LEU A 245 -9.64 25.88 1.91
C LEU A 245 -8.58 25.59 2.96
N LEU A 246 -8.19 24.31 3.12
CA LEU A 246 -7.11 23.90 4.01
C LEU A 246 -5.75 24.40 3.52
N ASP A 247 -5.49 24.31 2.21
CA ASP A 247 -4.26 24.79 1.59
C ASP A 247 -4.08 26.30 1.77
N GLN A 248 -5.14 27.08 1.60
CA GLN A 248 -5.13 28.54 1.87
C GLN A 248 -4.78 28.88 3.32
N GLN A 249 -4.96 27.95 4.25
CA GLN A 249 -4.60 28.08 5.66
C GLN A 249 -3.22 27.48 5.97
N GLY A 250 -2.49 27.02 4.95
CA GLY A 250 -1.16 26.42 5.09
C GLY A 250 -1.18 24.98 5.60
N VAL A 251 -2.30 24.26 5.44
CA VAL A 251 -2.44 22.84 5.79
C VAL A 251 -2.51 22.00 4.53
N ALA A 252 -1.47 21.23 4.27
CA ALA A 252 -1.37 20.34 3.12
C ALA A 252 -2.09 19.02 3.38
N VAL A 253 -3.14 18.75 2.61
CA VAL A 253 -3.87 17.47 2.59
C VAL A 253 -3.92 16.91 1.17
N ARG A 254 -4.22 15.65 1.03
CA ARG A 254 -4.53 15.07 -0.27
C ARG A 254 -6.04 14.85 -0.41
N THR A 255 -6.60 15.18 -1.59
CA THR A 255 -8.02 14.99 -1.88
C THR A 255 -8.26 14.05 -3.05
N GLY A 256 -9.43 13.43 -3.10
CA GLY A 256 -9.88 12.57 -4.18
C GLY A 256 -9.85 11.08 -3.84
N HIS A 257 -9.71 10.24 -4.84
CA HIS A 257 -9.83 8.77 -4.70
C HIS A 257 -8.55 8.05 -4.22
N HIS A 258 -7.45 8.73 -3.96
CA HIS A 258 -6.16 8.20 -3.45
C HIS A 258 -5.59 7.01 -4.22
N CYS A 259 -5.91 6.88 -5.51
CA CYS A 259 -5.61 5.69 -6.33
C CYS A 259 -6.25 4.40 -5.80
N THR A 260 -7.46 4.50 -5.21
CA THR A 260 -8.28 3.40 -4.68
C THR A 260 -9.74 3.55 -5.15
N MET A 261 -9.96 3.77 -6.46
CA MET A 261 -11.31 4.00 -6.99
C MET A 261 -12.31 2.90 -6.65
N PRO A 262 -11.96 1.59 -6.67
CA PRO A 262 -12.88 0.54 -6.24
C PRO A 262 -13.35 0.72 -4.79
N LEU A 263 -12.46 1.10 -3.88
CA LEU A 263 -12.80 1.40 -2.49
C LEU A 263 -13.78 2.58 -2.39
N MET A 264 -13.53 3.67 -3.12
CA MET A 264 -14.45 4.82 -3.14
C MET A 264 -15.83 4.42 -3.65
N SER A 265 -15.89 3.61 -4.70
CA SER A 265 -17.15 3.05 -5.22
C SER A 265 -17.86 2.17 -4.19
N ARG A 266 -17.11 1.32 -3.47
CA ARG A 266 -17.66 0.45 -2.41
C ARG A 266 -18.24 1.26 -1.25
N LEU A 267 -17.60 2.37 -0.89
CA LEU A 267 -18.08 3.30 0.15
C LEU A 267 -19.17 4.27 -0.36
N ASN A 268 -19.46 4.24 -1.67
CA ASN A 268 -20.41 5.14 -2.33
C ASN A 268 -20.10 6.64 -2.13
N ILE A 269 -18.82 7.00 -2.19
CA ILE A 269 -18.34 8.39 -2.06
C ILE A 269 -17.45 8.76 -3.26
N PRO A 270 -17.39 10.05 -3.66
CA PRO A 270 -16.56 10.49 -4.79
C PRO A 270 -15.06 10.50 -4.45
N GLY A 271 -14.71 10.54 -3.18
CA GLY A 271 -13.35 10.65 -2.65
C GLY A 271 -13.36 11.11 -1.21
N THR A 272 -12.16 11.35 -0.67
CA THR A 272 -12.00 11.88 0.68
C THR A 272 -10.95 12.99 0.73
N VAL A 273 -10.96 13.77 1.81
CA VAL A 273 -9.81 14.54 2.28
C VAL A 273 -8.98 13.62 3.16
N ARG A 274 -7.67 13.52 2.90
CA ARG A 274 -6.75 12.68 3.66
C ARG A 274 -5.63 13.49 4.27
N ALA A 275 -5.57 13.52 5.59
CA ALA A 275 -4.40 13.96 6.34
C ALA A 275 -3.46 12.77 6.55
N SER A 276 -2.15 13.00 6.42
CA SER A 276 -1.13 11.98 6.62
C SER A 276 -0.11 12.44 7.66
N PHE A 277 0.19 11.58 8.62
CA PHE A 277 1.15 11.81 9.69
C PHE A 277 2.40 10.97 9.48
N SER A 278 3.50 11.39 10.06
CA SER A 278 4.75 10.65 10.04
C SER A 278 5.60 11.01 11.25
N PHE A 279 6.78 10.42 11.40
CA PHE A 279 7.68 10.60 12.55
C PHE A 279 8.09 12.06 12.84
N TYR A 280 7.92 12.96 11.88
CA TYR A 280 8.18 14.39 12.05
C TYR A 280 6.93 15.21 12.40
N SER A 281 5.73 14.60 12.38
CA SER A 281 4.48 15.26 12.74
C SER A 281 4.37 15.43 14.26
N ASN A 282 3.78 16.53 14.70
CA ASN A 282 3.69 16.88 16.12
C ASN A 282 2.31 17.44 16.49
N GLN A 283 2.10 17.78 17.77
CA GLN A 283 0.83 18.29 18.29
C GLN A 283 0.41 19.62 17.63
N GLU A 284 1.38 20.46 17.24
CA GLU A 284 1.10 21.72 16.56
C GLU A 284 0.53 21.48 15.15
N ASP A 285 1.05 20.45 14.44
CA ASP A 285 0.51 20.09 13.12
C ASP A 285 -0.94 19.61 13.24
N SER A 286 -1.24 18.78 14.24
CA SER A 286 -2.60 18.32 14.55
C SER A 286 -3.52 19.49 14.88
N ARG A 287 -3.10 20.39 15.77
CA ARG A 287 -3.87 21.58 16.16
C ARG A 287 -4.21 22.45 14.94
N ARG A 288 -3.23 22.71 14.07
CA ARG A 288 -3.43 23.49 12.85
C ARG A 288 -4.38 22.82 11.87
N LEU A 289 -4.31 21.49 11.74
CA LEU A 289 -5.27 20.73 10.93
C LEU A 289 -6.70 20.92 11.48
N ILE A 290 -6.90 20.73 12.78
CA ILE A 290 -8.23 20.86 13.42
C ILE A 290 -8.80 22.26 13.23
N GLU A 291 -8.04 23.30 13.54
CA GLU A 291 -8.46 24.70 13.37
C GLU A 291 -8.80 25.05 11.91
N ALA A 292 -8.03 24.50 10.96
CA ALA A 292 -8.29 24.71 9.54
C ALA A 292 -9.56 24.00 9.08
N VAL A 293 -9.82 22.79 9.60
CA VAL A 293 -11.06 22.03 9.31
C VAL A 293 -12.28 22.73 9.90
N GLU A 294 -12.23 23.22 11.15
CA GLU A 294 -13.31 24.01 11.77
C GLU A 294 -13.68 25.22 10.90
N LYS A 295 -12.68 26.02 10.51
CA LYS A 295 -12.92 27.19 9.65
C LYS A 295 -13.46 26.82 8.26
N ALA A 296 -12.99 25.71 7.68
CA ALA A 296 -13.52 25.22 6.40
C ALA A 296 -14.98 24.78 6.54
N THR A 297 -15.35 24.17 7.65
CA THR A 297 -16.74 23.76 7.95
C THR A 297 -17.66 24.96 8.09
N ASP A 298 -17.20 26.08 8.68
CA ASP A 298 -17.97 27.31 8.81
C ASP A 298 -18.17 28.04 7.47
N LEU A 299 -17.28 27.82 6.48
CA LEU A 299 -17.30 28.49 5.18
C LEU A 299 -18.12 27.73 4.12
N LEU A 300 -18.31 26.42 4.29
CA LEU A 300 -18.99 25.50 3.36
C LEU A 300 -20.41 25.15 3.83
#